data_eab2aa364e52bfd764ff11dadc06b71c
#
_entry.id   eab2aa364e52bfd764ff11dadc06b71c
#
_cell.length_a   1.000
_cell.length_b   1.000
_cell.length_c   1.000
_cell.angle_alpha   90.00
_cell.angle_beta   90.00
_cell.angle_gamma   90.00
#
_symmetry.space_group_name_H-M   'P 1'
#
loop_
_entity.id
_entity.type
_entity.pdbx_description
1 polymer ?
#
loop_
_entity_poly.entity_id
_entity_poly.type
_entity_poly.pdbx_seq_one_letter_code
_entity_poly.pdbx_strand_id
1 'polypeptide(L)'
;MCIHSILPLIMNWEPRIGMILGLGSDLAEVGRIRASRERFGDRFLERVYTEAEIAYSLSKANWAERLAGRFAAKEAGMKALGTGLAGGVTWKDFAVGRLASGKPTLVLSGRAREIAEGMGVRQVHLSITHTGEMAMAVVVMEG
;
A
#
# COMPACT_ATOMS: atom_id res chain seq x y z
N MET A 1 20.56 -37.22 -0.46
CA MET A 1 20.90 -36.96 -1.85
C MET A 1 20.44 -35.56 -2.29
N CYS A 2 19.18 -35.30 -2.36
CA CYS A 2 18.68 -34.00 -2.83
C CYS A 2 18.83 -32.85 -1.83
N ILE A 3 19.15 -33.15 -0.60
CA ILE A 3 19.34 -32.14 0.45
C ILE A 3 20.48 -31.16 0.08
N HIS A 4 21.53 -31.69 -0.56
CA HIS A 4 22.67 -30.86 -0.96
C HIS A 4 22.37 -29.90 -2.11
N SER A 5 21.36 -30.18 -2.91
CA SER A 5 20.95 -29.28 -4.00
C SER A 5 19.90 -28.27 -3.57
N ILE A 6 19.13 -28.59 -2.52
CA ILE A 6 18.09 -27.68 -2.00
C ILE A 6 18.66 -26.71 -0.99
N LEU A 7 19.52 -27.15 -0.07
CA LEU A 7 20.14 -26.31 0.93
C LEU A 7 20.93 -25.14 0.33
N PRO A 8 21.76 -25.35 -0.68
CA PRO A 8 22.44 -24.22 -1.31
C PRO A 8 21.49 -23.18 -1.93
N LEU A 9 20.35 -23.62 -2.46
CA LEU A 9 19.36 -22.71 -3.01
C LEU A 9 18.66 -21.86 -1.93
N ILE A 10 18.42 -22.45 -0.77
CA ILE A 10 17.76 -21.77 0.35
C ILE A 10 18.77 -20.96 1.16
N MET A 11 19.95 -21.49 1.35
CA MET A 11 20.98 -20.91 2.21
C MET A 11 22.04 -20.13 1.47
N ASN A 12 22.04 -20.19 0.15
CA ASN A 12 22.99 -19.45 -0.66
C ASN A 12 22.54 -17.99 -0.76
N TRP A 13 22.43 -17.42 0.40
CA TRP A 13 22.05 -16.05 0.62
C TRP A 13 23.08 -15.13 -0.02
N GLU A 14 22.69 -14.50 -1.10
CA GLU A 14 23.50 -13.45 -1.72
C GLU A 14 23.05 -12.12 -1.15
N PRO A 15 23.91 -11.40 -0.41
CA PRO A 15 23.52 -10.11 0.17
C PRO A 15 23.09 -9.05 -0.85
N ARG A 16 23.32 -9.32 -2.12
CA ARG A 16 22.94 -8.43 -3.24
C ARG A 16 21.52 -8.68 -3.73
N ILE A 17 20.95 -9.82 -3.40
CA ILE A 17 19.57 -10.13 -3.74
C ILE A 17 18.72 -9.47 -2.70
N GLY A 18 17.75 -8.69 -3.13
CA GLY A 18 16.83 -8.02 -2.23
C GLY A 18 16.15 -8.97 -1.27
N MET A 19 15.97 -8.51 -0.02
CA MET A 19 15.30 -9.25 1.04
C MET A 19 13.91 -8.66 1.23
N ILE A 20 12.93 -9.51 1.40
CA ILE A 20 11.60 -9.07 1.83
C ILE A 20 11.67 -8.66 3.30
N LEU A 21 11.41 -7.39 3.55
CA LEU A 21 11.44 -6.78 4.87
C LEU A 21 10.05 -6.56 5.45
N GLY A 22 9.03 -6.53 4.61
CA GLY A 22 7.66 -6.35 5.04
C GLY A 22 6.66 -6.83 4.00
N LEU A 23 5.55 -7.35 4.48
CA LEU A 23 4.44 -7.81 3.67
C LEU A 23 3.15 -7.37 4.34
N GLY A 24 2.26 -6.76 3.58
CA GLY A 24 0.95 -6.37 4.06
C GLY A 24 -0.12 -6.62 3.02
N SER A 25 -1.29 -6.94 3.47
CA SER A 25 -2.47 -7.05 2.63
C SER A 25 -3.68 -6.48 3.37
N ASP A 26 -4.63 -5.96 2.60
CA ASP A 26 -5.85 -5.41 3.16
C ASP A 26 -7.01 -5.55 2.20
N LEU A 27 -8.21 -5.65 2.75
CA LEU A 27 -9.48 -5.64 2.04
C LEU A 27 -10.26 -4.42 2.48
N ALA A 28 -10.87 -3.72 1.53
CA ALA A 28 -11.76 -2.59 1.80
C ALA A 28 -13.09 -2.80 1.08
N GLU A 29 -14.17 -2.65 1.81
CA GLU A 29 -15.50 -2.69 1.24
C GLU A 29 -15.82 -1.36 0.57
N VAL A 30 -16.15 -1.40 -0.72
CA VAL A 30 -16.50 -0.21 -1.51
C VAL A 30 -17.67 0.55 -0.88
N GLY A 31 -18.67 -0.17 -0.40
CA GLY A 31 -19.84 0.41 0.26
C GLY A 31 -19.49 1.20 1.52
N ARG A 32 -18.50 0.76 2.28
CA ARG A 32 -18.05 1.49 3.48
C ARG A 32 -17.34 2.78 3.13
N ILE A 33 -16.55 2.78 2.07
CA ILE A 33 -15.89 4.01 1.58
C ILE A 33 -16.94 5.01 1.09
N ARG A 34 -17.93 4.53 0.35
CA ARG A 34 -19.05 5.37 -0.12
C ARG A 34 -19.79 5.99 1.07
N ALA A 35 -20.15 5.18 2.05
CA ALA A 35 -20.84 5.63 3.25
C ALA A 35 -20.01 6.64 4.07
N SER A 36 -18.71 6.42 4.17
CA SER A 36 -17.82 7.34 4.89
C SER A 36 -17.76 8.71 4.21
N ARG A 37 -17.69 8.74 2.89
CA ARG A 37 -17.72 10.01 2.15
C ARG A 37 -19.08 10.71 2.31
N GLU A 38 -20.17 9.97 2.21
CA GLU A 38 -21.51 10.53 2.37
C GLU A 38 -21.73 11.12 3.76
N ARG A 39 -21.21 10.44 4.79
CA ARG A 39 -21.38 10.86 6.18
C ARG A 39 -20.44 12.00 6.59
N PHE A 40 -19.19 11.95 6.20
CA PHE A 40 -18.14 12.87 6.67
C PHE A 40 -17.65 13.86 5.61
N GLY A 41 -17.98 13.62 4.33
CA GLY A 41 -17.62 14.52 3.23
C GLY A 41 -16.13 14.71 3.08
N ASP A 42 -15.73 15.98 2.86
CA ASP A 42 -14.33 16.34 2.62
C ASP A 42 -13.41 16.02 3.79
N ARG A 43 -13.92 16.02 5.01
CA ARG A 43 -13.11 15.69 6.21
C ARG A 43 -12.54 14.27 6.11
N PHE A 44 -13.35 13.32 5.65
CA PHE A 44 -12.88 11.96 5.44
C PHE A 44 -11.83 11.90 4.32
N LEU A 45 -12.14 12.53 3.18
CA LEU A 45 -11.25 12.51 2.03
C LEU A 45 -9.88 13.13 2.37
N GLU A 46 -9.89 14.32 2.96
CA GLU A 46 -8.66 15.06 3.28
C GLU A 46 -7.82 14.39 4.36
N ARG A 47 -8.45 13.64 5.25
CA ARG A 47 -7.73 12.90 6.28
C ARG A 47 -6.97 11.70 5.73
N VAL A 48 -7.56 11.00 4.76
CA VAL A 48 -7.05 9.72 4.27
C VAL A 48 -6.24 9.86 3.00
N TYR A 49 -6.68 10.71 2.08
CA TYR A 49 -6.16 10.77 0.72
C TYR A 49 -5.39 12.05 0.44
N THR A 50 -4.41 11.96 -0.46
CA THR A 50 -3.74 13.14 -1.00
C THR A 50 -4.65 13.88 -1.97
N GLU A 51 -4.35 15.15 -2.26
CA GLU A 51 -5.11 15.94 -3.24
C GLU A 51 -5.15 15.26 -4.61
N ALA A 52 -4.02 14.72 -5.04
CA ALA A 52 -3.93 14.02 -6.33
C ALA A 52 -4.79 12.76 -6.36
N GLU A 53 -4.82 11.99 -5.28
CA GLU A 53 -5.66 10.81 -5.15
C GLU A 53 -7.15 11.16 -5.20
N ILE A 54 -7.55 12.21 -4.53
CA ILE A 54 -8.92 12.70 -4.52
C ILE A 54 -9.33 13.16 -5.93
N ALA A 55 -8.54 14.02 -6.55
CA ALA A 55 -8.82 14.55 -7.88
C ALA A 55 -8.96 13.43 -8.92
N TYR A 56 -8.02 12.49 -8.91
CA TYR A 56 -8.06 11.36 -9.83
C TYR A 56 -9.30 10.48 -9.60
N SER A 57 -9.54 10.09 -8.35
CA SER A 57 -10.62 9.16 -8.03
C SER A 57 -11.99 9.75 -8.31
N LEU A 58 -12.23 10.98 -7.89
CA LEU A 58 -13.52 11.64 -8.08
C LEU A 58 -13.80 12.01 -9.53
N SER A 59 -12.80 12.02 -10.41
CA SER A 59 -12.99 12.22 -11.84
C SER A 59 -13.59 11.00 -12.54
N LYS A 60 -13.70 9.86 -11.86
CA LYS A 60 -14.16 8.60 -12.44
C LYS A 60 -15.56 8.24 -11.95
N ALA A 61 -16.35 7.60 -12.82
CA ALA A 61 -17.68 7.11 -12.46
C ALA A 61 -17.62 6.11 -11.30
N ASN A 62 -16.59 5.24 -11.30
CA ASN A 62 -16.34 4.26 -10.24
C ASN A 62 -15.44 4.80 -9.11
N TRP A 63 -15.66 6.04 -8.72
CA TRP A 63 -14.83 6.73 -7.72
C TRP A 63 -14.73 5.97 -6.39
N ALA A 64 -15.82 5.35 -5.94
CA ALA A 64 -15.81 4.62 -4.68
C ALA A 64 -14.89 3.40 -4.73
N GLU A 65 -14.86 2.68 -5.84
CA GLU A 65 -13.92 1.58 -6.07
C GLU A 65 -12.47 2.08 -6.09
N ARG A 66 -12.24 3.22 -6.74
CA ARG A 66 -10.92 3.85 -6.81
C ARG A 66 -10.40 4.26 -5.43
N LEU A 67 -11.25 4.90 -4.65
CA LEU A 67 -10.91 5.28 -3.27
C LEU A 67 -10.70 4.04 -2.39
N ALA A 68 -11.54 3.02 -2.54
CA ALA A 68 -11.40 1.78 -1.77
C ALA A 68 -10.05 1.08 -2.07
N GLY A 69 -9.64 1.03 -3.31
CA GLY A 69 -8.34 0.46 -3.69
C GLY A 69 -7.18 1.24 -3.07
N ARG A 70 -7.26 2.56 -3.05
CA ARG A 70 -6.24 3.40 -2.42
C ARG A 70 -6.23 3.25 -0.91
N PHE A 71 -7.41 3.17 -0.31
CA PHE A 71 -7.53 2.91 1.13
C PHE A 71 -6.87 1.57 1.51
N ALA A 72 -7.19 0.51 0.79
CA ALA A 72 -6.59 -0.81 1.01
C ALA A 72 -5.06 -0.77 0.83
N ALA A 73 -4.57 -0.04 -0.17
CA ALA A 73 -3.12 0.11 -0.41
C ALA A 73 -2.41 0.79 0.76
N LYS A 74 -3.01 1.84 1.32
CA LYS A 74 -2.44 2.55 2.47
C LYS A 74 -2.39 1.64 3.71
N GLU A 75 -3.47 0.93 4.00
CA GLU A 75 -3.52 -0.02 5.11
C GLU A 75 -2.54 -1.18 4.92
N ALA A 76 -2.45 -1.72 3.71
CA ALA A 76 -1.48 -2.75 3.39
C ALA A 76 -0.04 -2.25 3.61
N GLY A 77 0.24 -1.00 3.23
CA GLY A 77 1.52 -0.35 3.50
C GLY A 77 1.84 -0.23 4.99
N MET A 78 0.86 0.17 5.78
CA MET A 78 1.00 0.25 7.25
C MET A 78 1.28 -1.12 7.87
N LYS A 79 0.60 -2.16 7.39
CA LYS A 79 0.84 -3.54 7.82
C LYS A 79 2.23 -4.02 7.44
N ALA A 80 2.70 -3.67 6.25
CA ALA A 80 4.06 -4.02 5.81
C ALA A 80 5.13 -3.37 6.68
N LEU A 81 4.91 -2.13 7.15
CA LEU A 81 5.78 -1.47 8.13
C LEU A 81 5.62 -2.03 9.54
N GLY A 82 4.48 -2.65 9.85
CA GLY A 82 4.17 -3.15 11.17
C GLY A 82 3.72 -2.08 12.17
N THR A 83 3.37 -0.89 11.70
CA THR A 83 3.06 0.25 12.58
C THR A 83 1.56 0.53 12.76
N GLY A 84 0.73 0.19 11.77
CA GLY A 84 -0.60 0.75 11.70
C GLY A 84 -0.53 2.28 11.70
N LEU A 85 -1.43 2.95 12.40
CA LEU A 85 -1.43 4.40 12.57
C LEU A 85 -0.67 4.86 13.83
N ALA A 86 0.18 4.01 14.37
CA ALA A 86 0.98 4.34 15.55
C ALA A 86 2.30 5.01 15.16
N GLY A 87 2.98 5.62 16.16
CA GLY A 87 4.32 6.16 16.00
C GLY A 87 4.43 7.40 15.12
N GLY A 88 3.34 8.15 14.95
CA GLY A 88 3.31 9.36 14.12
C GLY A 88 3.02 9.11 12.64
N VAL A 89 2.73 7.87 12.27
CA VAL A 89 2.36 7.49 10.90
C VAL A 89 0.93 7.95 10.61
N THR A 90 0.73 8.54 9.43
CA THR A 90 -0.58 9.01 8.97
C THR A 90 -0.93 8.39 7.63
N TRP A 91 -2.21 8.46 7.27
CA TRP A 91 -2.71 7.99 5.98
C TRP A 91 -1.99 8.63 4.79
N LYS A 92 -1.71 9.93 4.87
CA LYS A 92 -1.09 10.69 3.79
C LYS A 92 0.40 10.41 3.62
N ASP A 93 1.01 9.71 4.56
CA ASP A 93 2.38 9.23 4.41
C ASP A 93 2.52 8.17 3.31
N PHE A 94 1.39 7.60 2.86
CA PHE A 94 1.33 6.57 1.82
C PHE A 94 0.59 7.11 0.60
N ALA A 95 1.32 7.60 -0.38
CA ALA A 95 0.71 8.15 -1.59
C ALA A 95 0.63 7.09 -2.69
N VAL A 96 -0.57 6.84 -3.16
CA VAL A 96 -0.83 5.91 -4.26
C VAL A 96 -0.86 6.67 -5.57
N GLY A 97 0.01 6.28 -6.49
CA GLY A 97 0.07 6.83 -7.84
C GLY A 97 0.05 5.71 -8.87
N ARG A 98 0.40 6.07 -10.10
CA ARG A 98 0.49 5.12 -11.22
C ARG A 98 1.60 5.52 -12.17
N LEU A 99 2.27 4.52 -12.73
CA LEU A 99 3.16 4.72 -13.87
C LEU A 99 2.34 4.93 -15.15
N ALA A 100 2.99 5.38 -16.21
CA ALA A 100 2.36 5.53 -17.53
C ALA A 100 1.73 4.21 -18.03
N SER A 101 2.30 3.07 -17.64
CA SER A 101 1.78 1.74 -17.96
C SER A 101 0.47 1.40 -17.24
N GLY A 102 0.07 2.20 -16.25
CA GLY A 102 -1.06 1.91 -15.37
C GLY A 102 -0.70 1.13 -14.10
N LYS A 103 0.55 0.69 -13.97
CA LYS A 103 1.02 -0.03 -12.79
C LYS A 103 0.93 0.88 -11.56
N PRO A 104 0.26 0.42 -10.47
CA PRO A 104 0.16 1.24 -9.26
C PRO A 104 1.50 1.37 -8.56
N THR A 105 1.71 2.52 -7.93
CA THR A 105 2.89 2.81 -7.13
C THR A 105 2.49 3.27 -5.74
N LEU A 106 3.33 3.00 -4.76
CA LEU A 106 3.16 3.48 -3.39
C LEU A 106 4.43 4.21 -2.99
N VAL A 107 4.30 5.50 -2.73
CA VAL A 107 5.41 6.36 -2.31
C VAL A 107 5.21 6.74 -0.85
N LEU A 108 6.22 6.47 -0.04
CA LEU A 108 6.20 6.79 1.37
C LEU A 108 6.83 8.17 1.59
N SER A 109 6.27 8.90 2.56
CA SER A 109 6.78 10.19 3.01
C SER A 109 6.65 10.29 4.53
N GLY A 110 7.14 11.39 5.10
CA GLY A 110 7.00 11.67 6.52
C GLY A 110 7.53 10.55 7.42
N ARG A 111 6.80 10.27 8.47
CA ARG A 111 7.22 9.27 9.46
C ARG A 111 7.28 7.85 8.90
N ALA A 112 6.36 7.50 8.01
CA ALA A 112 6.39 6.17 7.37
C ALA A 112 7.68 5.96 6.59
N ARG A 113 8.14 6.98 5.86
CA ARG A 113 9.41 6.92 5.14
C ARG A 113 10.60 6.75 6.09
N GLU A 114 10.64 7.50 7.19
CA GLU A 114 11.70 7.37 8.18
C GLU A 114 11.79 5.95 8.73
N ILE A 115 10.64 5.35 9.06
CA ILE A 115 10.58 3.98 9.57
C ILE A 115 11.05 2.99 8.50
N ALA A 116 10.58 3.13 7.28
CA ALA A 116 10.97 2.26 6.17
C ALA A 116 12.49 2.33 5.90
N GLU A 117 13.06 3.53 5.89
CA GLU A 117 14.50 3.71 5.74
C GLU A 117 15.28 3.06 6.88
N GLY A 118 14.79 3.19 8.11
CA GLY A 118 15.38 2.54 9.28
C GLY A 118 15.33 1.00 9.21
N MET A 119 14.35 0.44 8.53
CA MET A 119 14.24 -0.99 8.26
C MET A 119 15.16 -1.46 7.13
N GLY A 120 15.70 -0.56 6.34
CA GLY A 120 16.50 -0.87 5.15
C GLY A 120 15.68 -1.03 3.88
N VAL A 121 14.43 -0.58 3.85
CA VAL A 121 13.56 -0.67 2.67
C VAL A 121 14.11 0.22 1.55
N ARG A 122 14.26 -0.36 0.37
CA ARG A 122 14.70 0.33 -0.84
C ARG A 122 13.62 0.38 -1.92
N GLN A 123 12.75 -0.62 -1.93
CA GLN A 123 11.68 -0.72 -2.92
C GLN A 123 10.37 -1.09 -2.24
N VAL A 124 9.30 -0.52 -2.74
CA VAL A 124 7.93 -0.81 -2.30
C VAL A 124 7.15 -1.24 -3.53
N HIS A 125 6.61 -2.44 -3.47
CA HIS A 125 5.81 -3.03 -4.54
C HIS A 125 4.34 -3.04 -4.11
N LEU A 126 3.47 -2.71 -5.04
CA LEU A 126 2.03 -2.61 -4.79
C LEU A 126 1.25 -3.33 -5.88
N SER A 127 0.28 -4.10 -5.48
CA SER A 127 -0.75 -4.65 -6.35
C SER A 127 -2.13 -4.31 -5.78
N ILE A 128 -3.03 -3.86 -6.64
CA ILE A 128 -4.42 -3.54 -6.28
C ILE A 128 -5.33 -4.30 -7.23
N THR A 129 -6.35 -4.94 -6.66
CA THR A 129 -7.43 -5.54 -7.43
C THR A 129 -8.77 -5.14 -6.81
N HIS A 130 -9.81 -5.06 -7.61
CA HIS A 130 -11.13 -4.68 -7.11
C HIS A 130 -12.26 -5.26 -7.94
N THR A 131 -13.40 -5.40 -7.29
CA THR A 131 -14.69 -5.68 -7.89
C THR A 131 -15.60 -4.48 -7.60
N GLY A 132 -16.87 -4.55 -7.97
CA GLY A 132 -17.84 -3.50 -7.58
C GLY A 132 -18.05 -3.38 -6.07
N GLU A 133 -17.73 -4.41 -5.30
CA GLU A 133 -18.01 -4.49 -3.86
C GLU A 133 -16.77 -4.44 -2.98
N MET A 134 -15.65 -4.94 -3.46
CA MET A 134 -14.43 -5.09 -2.67
C MET A 134 -13.22 -4.58 -3.41
N ALA A 135 -12.27 -4.03 -2.67
CA ALA A 135 -10.93 -3.75 -3.14
C ALA A 135 -9.92 -4.48 -2.26
N MET A 136 -8.86 -4.96 -2.87
CA MET A 136 -7.77 -5.64 -2.16
C MET A 136 -6.43 -5.04 -2.60
N ALA A 137 -5.53 -4.90 -1.66
CA ALA A 137 -4.16 -4.48 -1.97
C ALA A 137 -3.15 -5.39 -1.27
N VAL A 138 -2.02 -5.56 -1.92
CA VAL A 138 -0.86 -6.26 -1.36
C VAL A 138 0.35 -5.35 -1.52
N VAL A 139 1.11 -5.20 -0.46
CA VAL A 139 2.35 -4.42 -0.43
C VAL A 139 3.49 -5.34 -0.01
N VAL A 140 4.56 -5.30 -0.78
CA VAL A 140 5.82 -5.98 -0.45
C VAL A 140 6.91 -4.93 -0.36
N MET A 141 7.62 -4.90 0.75
CA MET A 141 8.77 -4.01 0.96
C MET A 141 10.04 -4.83 0.91
N GLU A 142 10.99 -4.33 0.15
CA GLU A 142 12.22 -5.02 -0.18
C GLU A 142 13.42 -4.11 0.06
N GLY A 143 14.50 -4.69 0.57
CA GLY A 143 15.74 -3.97 0.78
C GLY A 143 17.00 -4.74 0.44
#